data_302a0752b60b6931f7f870aa507b1171
#
_entry.id   302a0752b60b6931f7f870aa507b1171
#
_cell.length_a   1.000
_cell.length_b   1.000
_cell.length_c   1.000
_cell.angle_alpha   90.00
_cell.angle_beta   90.00
_cell.angle_gamma   90.00
#
_symmetry.space_group_name_H-M   'P 1'
#
loop_
_entity.id
_entity.type
_entity.pdbx_description
1 polymer ?
#
loop_
_entity_poly.entity_id
_entity_poly.type
_entity_poly.pdbx_seq_one_letter_code
_entity_poly.pdbx_strand_id
1 'polypeptide(L)'
;WRLRATSQNAVWPMIEKIWSGESPLWRLLLPLSWLYGLVSGAIRLCYKLKLKRAWRAPVPVVVVGNLTAGGNGKTPVVVWLVEQLQQRGIRVGVVSRGYGGKAESYPLLLSADTTTAQAGDEPVLIYQRTGAPVAVSPVRSILAQHPDVQIIVTDDGLQHYRLARDVEIVVIDGVRRFGNGWWLPAGPMRERAGRLKSVDAVIVNGGVPRSGEIPMHLL
;
A
#
# COMPACT_ATOMS: atom_id res chain seq x y z
N TRP A 1 -32.92 -3.26 0.25
CA TRP A 1 -32.04 -2.40 1.08
C TRP A 1 -31.22 -1.54 0.14
N ARG A 2 -31.70 -0.29 -0.12
CA ARG A 2 -30.92 0.71 -0.84
C ARG A 2 -30.09 1.44 0.21
N LEU A 3 -28.81 1.14 0.26
CA LEU A 3 -27.85 1.98 0.97
C LEU A 3 -27.85 3.36 0.30
N ARG A 4 -28.17 4.39 1.06
CA ARG A 4 -28.06 5.77 0.61
C ARG A 4 -26.60 6.01 0.24
N ALA A 5 -26.35 6.23 -1.06
CA ALA A 5 -25.07 6.70 -1.55
C ALA A 5 -24.77 8.05 -0.87
N THR A 6 -23.80 8.04 0.02
CA THR A 6 -23.30 9.26 0.66
C THR A 6 -22.56 10.12 -0.38
N SER A 7 -22.43 11.39 -0.12
CA SER A 7 -21.83 12.41 -1.01
C SER A 7 -20.44 12.07 -1.59
N GLN A 8 -19.78 11.04 -1.09
CA GLN A 8 -18.54 10.53 -1.66
C GLN A 8 -18.67 10.02 -3.10
N ASN A 9 -19.88 9.60 -3.51
CA ASN A 9 -20.11 9.05 -4.85
C ASN A 9 -20.13 10.10 -5.96
N ALA A 10 -20.25 11.40 -5.63
CA ALA A 10 -20.26 12.47 -6.63
C ALA A 10 -18.86 13.03 -6.92
N VAL A 11 -17.94 12.93 -5.96
CA VAL A 11 -16.57 13.47 -6.08
C VAL A 11 -15.66 12.52 -6.83
N TRP A 12 -15.82 11.20 -6.62
CA TRP A 12 -14.95 10.19 -7.21
C TRP A 12 -14.95 10.16 -8.75
N PRO A 13 -16.10 10.22 -9.46
CA PRO A 13 -16.10 10.31 -10.92
C PRO A 13 -15.39 11.56 -11.46
N MET A 14 -15.47 12.70 -10.75
CA MET A 14 -14.76 13.91 -11.11
C MET A 14 -13.24 13.74 -10.95
N ILE A 15 -12.81 13.12 -9.85
CA ILE A 15 -11.39 12.80 -9.60
C ILE A 15 -10.86 11.86 -10.68
N GLU A 16 -11.60 10.83 -11.05
CA GLU A 16 -11.21 9.89 -12.11
C GLU A 16 -11.02 10.61 -13.45
N LYS A 17 -11.90 11.52 -13.82
CA LYS A 17 -11.76 12.33 -15.04
C LYS A 17 -10.55 13.24 -15.02
N ILE A 18 -10.23 13.83 -13.86
CA ILE A 18 -9.03 14.65 -13.69
C ILE A 18 -7.79 13.78 -13.85
N TRP A 19 -7.73 12.63 -13.18
CA TRP A 19 -6.56 11.75 -13.16
C TRP A 19 -6.35 10.97 -14.46
N SER A 20 -7.40 10.74 -15.23
CA SER A 20 -7.30 10.13 -16.57
C SER A 20 -6.82 11.13 -17.63
N GLY A 21 -6.90 12.41 -17.36
CA GLY A 21 -6.59 13.48 -18.31
C GLY A 21 -7.77 13.93 -19.17
N GLU A 22 -8.96 13.35 -18.97
CA GLU A 22 -10.19 13.75 -19.71
C GLU A 22 -10.63 15.15 -19.34
N SER A 23 -10.53 15.52 -18.07
CA SER A 23 -10.89 16.89 -17.60
C SER A 23 -9.64 17.78 -17.61
N PRO A 24 -9.72 19.01 -18.18
CA PRO A 24 -8.58 19.93 -18.19
C PRO A 24 -8.25 20.53 -16.82
N LEU A 25 -9.03 20.25 -15.79
CA LEU A 25 -8.80 20.73 -14.42
C LEU A 25 -7.48 20.24 -13.82
N TRP A 26 -6.92 19.12 -14.30
CA TRP A 26 -5.62 18.64 -13.84
C TRP A 26 -4.50 19.66 -14.04
N ARG A 27 -4.61 20.52 -15.07
CA ARG A 27 -3.62 21.58 -15.34
C ARG A 27 -3.62 22.65 -14.26
N LEU A 28 -4.78 22.97 -13.69
CA LEU A 28 -4.90 23.93 -12.59
C LEU A 28 -4.27 23.39 -11.29
N LEU A 29 -4.19 22.07 -11.14
CA LEU A 29 -3.63 21.41 -9.97
C LEU A 29 -2.12 21.15 -10.08
N LEU A 30 -1.51 21.39 -11.25
CA LEU A 30 -0.09 21.15 -11.47
C LEU A 30 0.85 21.83 -10.47
N PRO A 31 0.66 23.12 -10.09
CA PRO A 31 1.53 23.74 -9.09
C PRO A 31 1.55 23.00 -7.75
N LEU A 32 0.40 22.50 -7.29
CA LEU A 32 0.30 21.68 -6.08
C LEU A 32 0.97 20.32 -6.27
N SER A 33 0.87 19.72 -7.45
CA SER A 33 1.54 18.46 -7.78
C SER A 33 3.06 18.62 -7.79
N TRP A 34 3.57 19.69 -8.32
CA TRP A 34 5.01 19.98 -8.29
C TRP A 34 5.52 20.16 -6.86
N LEU A 35 4.74 20.84 -6.02
CA LEU A 35 5.07 20.96 -4.59
C LEU A 35 5.06 19.59 -3.90
N TYR A 36 4.06 18.77 -4.15
CA TYR A 36 3.98 17.40 -3.63
C TYR A 36 5.19 16.57 -4.07
N GLY A 37 5.52 16.60 -5.35
CA GLY A 37 6.66 15.88 -5.90
C GLY A 37 8.00 16.35 -5.33
N LEU A 38 8.16 17.64 -5.14
CA LEU A 38 9.36 18.22 -4.53
C LEU A 38 9.52 17.75 -3.09
N VAL A 39 8.46 17.87 -2.28
CA VAL A 39 8.49 17.48 -0.86
C VAL A 39 8.71 15.98 -0.70
N SER A 40 7.94 15.14 -1.42
CA SER A 40 8.08 13.68 -1.33
C SER A 40 9.42 13.19 -1.86
N GLY A 41 9.92 13.77 -2.93
CA GLY A 41 11.23 13.48 -3.48
C GLY A 41 12.37 13.88 -2.54
N ALA A 42 12.25 15.03 -1.87
CA ALA A 42 13.22 15.48 -0.87
C ALA A 42 13.25 14.54 0.34
N ILE A 43 12.10 14.09 0.83
CA ILE A 43 12.00 13.12 1.93
C ILE A 43 12.69 11.80 1.54
N ARG A 44 12.38 11.28 0.36
CA ARG A 44 13.00 10.06 -0.13
C ARG A 44 14.50 10.19 -0.28
N LEU A 45 14.98 11.32 -0.80
CA LEU A 45 16.41 11.60 -0.95
C LEU A 45 17.11 11.66 0.39
N CYS A 46 16.48 12.25 1.41
CA CYS A 46 17.04 12.28 2.78
C CYS A 46 17.29 10.87 3.33
N TYR A 47 16.37 9.93 3.10
CA TYR A 47 16.57 8.53 3.50
C TYR A 47 17.64 7.83 2.64
N LYS A 48 17.65 8.08 1.33
CA LYS A 48 18.63 7.50 0.41
C LYS A 48 20.06 7.96 0.71
N LEU A 49 20.23 9.23 1.08
CA LEU A 49 21.53 9.80 1.48
C LEU A 49 21.86 9.55 2.95
N LYS A 50 21.02 8.81 3.68
CA LYS A 50 21.19 8.51 5.11
C LYS A 50 21.23 9.74 6.03
N LEU A 51 20.65 10.86 5.60
CA LEU A 51 20.44 12.04 6.43
C LEU A 51 19.35 11.80 7.48
N LYS A 52 18.36 10.95 7.16
CA LYS A 52 17.41 10.37 8.10
C LYS A 52 17.64 8.87 8.20
N ARG A 53 17.58 8.35 9.42
CA ARG A 53 17.78 6.92 9.66
C ARG A 53 16.47 6.16 9.52
N ALA A 54 16.45 5.15 8.64
CA ALA A 54 15.42 4.13 8.64
C ALA A 54 15.69 3.13 9.78
N TRP A 55 14.61 2.70 10.43
CA TRP A 55 14.72 1.62 11.41
C TRP A 55 14.73 0.27 10.71
N ARG A 56 15.69 -0.58 11.08
CA ARG A 56 15.78 -1.94 10.55
C ARG A 56 15.27 -2.93 11.58
N ALA A 57 14.26 -3.72 11.16
CA ALA A 57 13.75 -4.82 11.97
C ALA A 57 14.77 -5.96 12.06
N PRO A 58 14.77 -6.75 13.15
CA PRO A 58 15.63 -7.92 13.29
C PRO A 58 15.25 -9.08 12.38
N VAL A 59 14.14 -8.99 11.66
CA VAL A 59 13.67 -9.98 10.68
C VAL A 59 13.55 -9.32 9.30
N PRO A 60 13.56 -10.10 8.20
CA PRO A 60 13.33 -9.54 6.87
C PRO A 60 11.98 -8.85 6.75
N VAL A 61 11.93 -7.78 5.98
CA VAL A 61 10.73 -6.98 5.71
C VAL A 61 10.45 -6.96 4.22
N VAL A 62 9.26 -7.41 3.86
CA VAL A 62 8.71 -7.32 2.51
C VAL A 62 7.65 -6.23 2.47
N VAL A 63 7.82 -5.25 1.61
CA VAL A 63 6.88 -4.15 1.45
C VAL A 63 6.05 -4.40 0.20
N VAL A 64 4.74 -4.43 0.35
CA VAL A 64 3.78 -4.46 -0.75
C VAL A 64 3.07 -3.12 -0.79
N GLY A 65 3.11 -2.48 -1.92
CA GLY A 65 2.51 -1.16 -2.07
C GLY A 65 2.18 -0.82 -3.50
N ASN A 66 1.78 0.42 -3.71
CA ASN A 66 1.48 0.94 -5.03
C ASN A 66 2.02 2.37 -5.20
N LEU A 67 2.08 2.81 -6.43
CA LEU A 67 2.52 4.16 -6.77
C LEU A 67 1.36 5.15 -6.86
N THR A 68 0.14 4.66 -6.94
CA THR A 68 -1.06 5.48 -7.14
C THR A 68 -1.94 5.50 -5.89
N ALA A 69 -2.69 6.58 -5.72
CA ALA A 69 -3.78 6.62 -4.75
C ALA A 69 -4.93 5.73 -5.23
N GLY A 70 -5.66 5.14 -4.29
CA GLY A 70 -6.79 4.25 -4.55
C GLY A 70 -6.44 2.76 -4.49
N GLY A 71 -7.45 1.91 -4.70
CA GLY A 71 -7.31 0.46 -4.65
C GLY A 71 -6.73 -0.10 -5.95
N ASN A 72 -5.66 -0.88 -5.84
CA ASN A 72 -4.98 -1.53 -6.98
C ASN A 72 -4.93 -3.06 -6.84
N GLY A 73 -5.64 -3.63 -5.87
CA GLY A 73 -5.62 -5.07 -5.63
C GLY A 73 -4.39 -5.55 -4.84
N LYS A 74 -3.76 -4.70 -4.05
CA LYS A 74 -2.59 -5.10 -3.26
C LYS A 74 -2.93 -6.04 -2.10
N THR A 75 -4.10 -5.90 -1.48
CA THR A 75 -4.51 -6.78 -0.38
C THR A 75 -4.59 -8.26 -0.79
N PRO A 76 -5.18 -8.62 -1.94
CA PRO A 76 -5.10 -10.00 -2.44
C PRO A 76 -3.68 -10.50 -2.64
N VAL A 77 -2.76 -9.64 -3.08
CA VAL A 77 -1.33 -9.99 -3.20
C VAL A 77 -0.71 -10.26 -1.84
N VAL A 78 -1.01 -9.45 -0.84
CA VAL A 78 -0.54 -9.65 0.54
C VAL A 78 -1.06 -10.98 1.08
N VAL A 79 -2.34 -11.26 0.93
CA VAL A 79 -2.95 -12.52 1.37
C VAL A 79 -2.27 -13.72 0.69
N TRP A 80 -2.11 -13.67 -0.62
CA TRP A 80 -1.45 -14.73 -1.37
C TRP A 80 0.00 -14.96 -0.91
N LEU A 81 0.76 -13.88 -0.75
CA LEU A 81 2.15 -13.95 -0.30
C LEU A 81 2.25 -14.56 1.10
N VAL A 82 1.41 -14.14 2.02
CA VAL A 82 1.38 -14.67 3.39
C VAL A 82 1.03 -16.16 3.37
N GLU A 83 0.03 -16.57 2.62
CA GLU A 83 -0.38 -17.97 2.48
C GLU A 83 0.77 -18.83 1.90
N GLN A 84 1.46 -18.33 0.87
CA GLN A 84 2.61 -19.05 0.28
C GLN A 84 3.75 -19.23 1.28
N LEU A 85 4.05 -18.21 2.06
CA LEU A 85 5.08 -18.30 3.09
C LEU A 85 4.68 -19.25 4.22
N GLN A 86 3.42 -19.23 4.63
CA GLN A 86 2.88 -20.14 5.66
C GLN A 86 2.93 -21.59 5.21
N GLN A 87 2.62 -21.88 3.94
CA GLN A 87 2.70 -23.23 3.36
C GLN A 87 4.13 -23.79 3.40
N ARG A 88 5.13 -22.92 3.41
CA ARG A 88 6.55 -23.29 3.54
C ARG A 88 7.05 -23.35 4.97
N GLY A 89 6.15 -23.25 5.93
CA GLY A 89 6.48 -23.32 7.36
C GLY A 89 7.10 -22.03 7.92
N ILE A 90 6.97 -20.90 7.22
CA ILE A 90 7.50 -19.61 7.66
C ILE A 90 6.42 -18.86 8.46
N ARG A 91 6.78 -18.37 9.64
CA ARG A 91 5.90 -17.58 10.49
C ARG A 91 5.93 -16.12 10.08
N VAL A 92 4.81 -15.64 9.54
CA VAL A 92 4.65 -14.31 8.96
C VAL A 92 3.87 -13.41 9.90
N GLY A 93 4.37 -12.18 10.11
CA GLY A 93 3.58 -11.10 10.71
C GLY A 93 3.23 -10.05 9.66
N VAL A 94 2.05 -9.48 9.75
CA VAL A 94 1.56 -8.46 8.81
C VAL A 94 1.36 -7.14 9.54
N VAL A 95 1.82 -6.07 8.92
CA VAL A 95 1.63 -4.70 9.39
C VAL A 95 0.85 -3.91 8.36
N SER A 96 -0.21 -3.24 8.79
CA SER A 96 -1.04 -2.39 7.95
C SER A 96 -1.18 -0.99 8.54
N ARG A 97 -1.51 -0.02 7.73
CA ARG A 97 -1.84 1.34 8.19
C ARG A 97 -3.25 1.46 8.74
N GLY A 98 -4.15 0.53 8.43
CA GLY A 98 -5.52 0.53 8.93
C GLY A 98 -6.38 1.67 8.42
N TYR A 99 -6.30 1.99 7.15
CA TYR A 99 -7.12 3.03 6.53
C TYR A 99 -8.61 2.83 6.82
N GLY A 100 -9.27 3.90 7.24
CA GLY A 100 -10.68 3.90 7.58
C GLY A 100 -11.02 3.30 8.94
N GLY A 101 -10.06 2.70 9.63
CA GLY A 101 -10.23 2.18 10.96
C GLY A 101 -10.09 3.28 12.02
N LYS A 102 -10.83 3.12 13.12
CA LYS A 102 -10.74 3.98 14.31
C LYS A 102 -10.68 3.09 15.55
N ALA A 103 -9.49 2.85 16.04
CA ALA A 103 -9.28 2.15 17.28
C ALA A 103 -9.23 3.14 18.47
N GLU A 104 -9.64 2.68 19.65
CA GLU A 104 -9.53 3.47 20.89
C GLU A 104 -8.06 3.73 21.24
N SER A 105 -7.18 2.80 20.90
CA SER A 105 -5.74 2.91 21.15
C SER A 105 -4.91 2.25 20.05
N TYR A 106 -3.74 2.79 19.80
CA TYR A 106 -2.73 2.19 18.93
C TYR A 106 -1.43 1.95 19.71
N PRO A 107 -0.63 0.91 19.40
CA PRO A 107 -0.81 -0.06 18.32
C PRO A 107 -1.98 -1.03 18.56
N LEU A 108 -2.66 -1.43 17.50
CA LEU A 108 -3.74 -2.39 17.56
C LEU A 108 -3.27 -3.73 16.96
N LEU A 109 -3.27 -4.77 17.79
CA LEU A 109 -3.12 -6.15 17.33
C LEU A 109 -4.50 -6.77 17.11
N LEU A 110 -4.72 -7.33 15.93
CA LEU A 110 -6.00 -7.90 15.57
C LEU A 110 -6.24 -9.21 16.32
N SER A 111 -7.49 -9.43 16.69
CA SER A 111 -8.02 -10.66 17.26
C SER A 111 -9.28 -11.09 16.49
N ALA A 112 -9.82 -12.26 16.84
CA ALA A 112 -11.06 -12.74 16.25
C ALA A 112 -12.26 -11.77 16.45
N ASP A 113 -12.20 -10.95 17.49
CA ASP A 113 -13.27 -9.99 17.84
C ASP A 113 -13.03 -8.58 17.24
N THR A 114 -11.90 -8.35 16.59
CA THR A 114 -11.61 -7.06 15.98
C THR A 114 -12.54 -6.78 14.81
N THR A 115 -13.17 -5.60 14.83
CA THR A 115 -14.10 -5.18 13.78
C THR A 115 -13.41 -4.35 12.70
N THR A 116 -14.03 -4.27 11.52
CA THR A 116 -13.56 -3.39 10.43
C THR A 116 -13.60 -1.91 10.82
N ALA A 117 -14.51 -1.52 11.71
CA ALA A 117 -14.57 -0.17 12.24
C ALA A 117 -13.34 0.20 13.08
N GLN A 118 -12.72 -0.77 13.74
CA GLN A 118 -11.52 -0.58 14.57
C GLN A 118 -10.23 -0.60 13.75
N ALA A 119 -10.08 -1.59 12.86
CA ALA A 119 -8.82 -1.86 12.17
C ALA A 119 -8.83 -1.47 10.69
N GLY A 120 -10.01 -1.27 10.09
CA GLY A 120 -10.20 -1.13 8.66
C GLY A 120 -10.49 -2.47 7.98
N ASP A 121 -10.99 -2.42 6.75
CA ASP A 121 -11.43 -3.63 6.02
C ASP A 121 -10.25 -4.54 5.62
N GLU A 122 -9.18 -3.95 5.14
CA GLU A 122 -8.04 -4.69 4.61
C GLU A 122 -7.31 -5.51 5.70
N PRO A 123 -6.94 -4.94 6.87
CA PRO A 123 -6.30 -5.71 7.92
C PRO A 123 -7.17 -6.84 8.45
N VAL A 124 -8.47 -6.61 8.62
CA VAL A 124 -9.41 -7.65 9.06
C VAL A 124 -9.50 -8.78 8.05
N LEU A 125 -9.57 -8.46 6.75
CA LEU A 125 -9.59 -9.47 5.69
C LEU A 125 -8.31 -10.32 5.71
N ILE A 126 -7.16 -9.71 5.82
CA ILE A 126 -5.87 -10.43 5.89
C ILE A 126 -5.86 -11.38 7.10
N TYR A 127 -6.27 -10.89 8.26
CA TYR A 127 -6.33 -11.71 9.47
C TYR A 127 -7.28 -12.89 9.33
N GLN A 128 -8.49 -12.68 8.81
CA GLN A 128 -9.49 -13.74 8.62
C GLN A 128 -9.04 -14.79 7.60
N ARG A 129 -8.35 -14.37 6.54
CA ARG A 129 -7.92 -15.26 5.47
C ARG A 129 -6.68 -16.07 5.82
N THR A 130 -5.76 -15.51 6.56
CA THR A 130 -4.43 -16.09 6.79
C THR A 130 -4.23 -16.62 8.20
N GLY A 131 -4.94 -16.08 9.18
CA GLY A 131 -4.70 -16.37 10.59
C GLY A 131 -3.34 -15.86 11.13
N ALA A 132 -2.57 -15.16 10.30
CA ALA A 132 -1.30 -14.58 10.71
C ALA A 132 -1.50 -13.44 11.72
N PRO A 133 -0.53 -13.16 12.61
CA PRO A 133 -0.57 -11.94 13.42
C PRO A 133 -0.62 -10.72 12.52
N VAL A 134 -1.62 -9.85 12.72
CA VAL A 134 -1.80 -8.59 12.00
C VAL A 134 -1.84 -7.45 12.99
N ALA A 135 -1.04 -6.42 12.78
CA ALA A 135 -1.08 -5.19 13.56
C ALA A 135 -1.39 -3.99 12.68
N VAL A 136 -2.16 -3.09 13.23
CA VAL A 136 -2.26 -1.72 12.72
C VAL A 136 -1.28 -0.89 13.52
N SER A 137 -0.27 -0.35 12.85
CA SER A 137 0.79 0.46 13.48
C SER A 137 2.14 -0.30 13.60
N PRO A 138 3.16 0.23 14.30
CA PRO A 138 4.55 -0.10 13.91
C PRO A 138 4.93 -1.57 14.08
N VAL A 139 5.85 -2.00 13.24
CA VAL A 139 6.42 -3.37 13.22
C VAL A 139 6.89 -3.85 14.60
N ARG A 140 7.41 -2.93 15.42
CA ARG A 140 7.87 -3.25 16.78
C ARG A 140 6.82 -3.90 17.65
N SER A 141 5.54 -3.54 17.46
CA SER A 141 4.43 -4.08 18.24
C SER A 141 4.20 -5.56 17.97
N ILE A 142 4.26 -5.98 16.71
CA ILE A 142 4.15 -7.39 16.34
C ILE A 142 5.32 -8.18 16.93
N LEU A 143 6.54 -7.70 16.77
CA LEU A 143 7.73 -8.42 17.22
C LEU A 143 7.79 -8.54 18.75
N ALA A 144 7.25 -7.55 19.47
CA ALA A 144 7.18 -7.61 20.93
C ALA A 144 6.23 -8.69 21.44
N GLN A 145 5.10 -8.90 20.77
CA GLN A 145 4.07 -9.86 21.19
C GLN A 145 4.20 -11.23 20.48
N HIS A 146 4.81 -11.26 19.31
CA HIS A 146 5.05 -12.47 18.54
C HIS A 146 6.54 -12.57 18.17
N PRO A 147 7.42 -12.86 19.14
CA PRO A 147 8.88 -12.91 18.89
C PRO A 147 9.31 -14.08 17.99
N ASP A 148 8.41 -15.03 17.74
CA ASP A 148 8.62 -16.17 16.85
C ASP A 148 8.40 -15.84 15.36
N VAL A 149 7.89 -14.65 15.03
CA VAL A 149 7.72 -14.20 13.64
C VAL A 149 9.07 -14.12 12.93
N GLN A 150 9.15 -14.72 11.76
CA GLN A 150 10.39 -14.86 10.97
C GLN A 150 10.49 -13.86 9.82
N ILE A 151 9.36 -13.29 9.39
CA ILE A 151 9.29 -12.31 8.31
C ILE A 151 8.11 -11.37 8.53
N ILE A 152 8.27 -10.11 8.16
CA ILE A 152 7.21 -9.10 8.19
C ILE A 152 6.81 -8.75 6.76
N VAL A 153 5.51 -8.76 6.50
CA VAL A 153 4.91 -8.26 5.27
C VAL A 153 4.13 -6.99 5.60
N THR A 154 4.38 -5.91 4.90
CA THR A 154 3.62 -4.67 5.10
C THR A 154 2.62 -4.47 3.97
N ASP A 155 1.40 -4.12 4.33
CA ASP A 155 0.37 -3.69 3.40
C ASP A 155 0.40 -2.16 3.29
N ASP A 156 0.61 -1.65 2.08
CA ASP A 156 0.74 -0.21 1.76
C ASP A 156 1.91 0.50 2.48
N GLY A 157 3.07 -0.12 2.46
CA GLY A 157 4.28 0.40 3.13
C GLY A 157 5.34 0.99 2.19
N LEU A 158 5.08 1.10 0.88
CA LEU A 158 6.12 1.48 -0.09
C LEU A 158 6.70 2.87 0.19
N GLN A 159 5.88 3.85 0.54
CA GLN A 159 6.28 5.22 0.87
C GLN A 159 6.67 5.40 2.35
N HIS A 160 6.64 4.35 3.15
CA HIS A 160 7.04 4.41 4.55
C HIS A 160 8.55 4.20 4.69
N TYR A 161 9.34 5.15 4.24
CA TYR A 161 10.81 5.04 4.18
C TYR A 161 11.50 4.93 5.54
N ARG A 162 10.78 5.25 6.62
CA ARG A 162 11.26 5.09 7.99
C ARG A 162 11.50 3.61 8.34
N LEU A 163 10.84 2.70 7.66
CA LEU A 163 11.03 1.27 7.79
C LEU A 163 11.99 0.77 6.69
N ALA A 164 13.16 0.29 7.09
CA ALA A 164 14.08 -0.38 6.19
C ALA A 164 13.46 -1.69 5.68
N ARG A 165 13.68 -1.98 4.43
CA ARG A 165 13.06 -3.12 3.74
C ARG A 165 14.08 -3.92 2.97
N ASP A 166 13.77 -5.20 2.80
CA ASP A 166 14.61 -6.14 2.06
C ASP A 166 14.06 -6.41 0.66
N VAL A 167 12.72 -6.39 0.52
CA VAL A 167 12.02 -6.62 -0.76
C VAL A 167 10.91 -5.59 -0.91
N GLU A 168 10.80 -5.05 -2.12
CA GLU A 168 9.74 -4.12 -2.50
C GLU A 168 8.93 -4.73 -3.65
N ILE A 169 7.63 -4.86 -3.46
CA ILE A 169 6.67 -5.35 -4.47
C ILE A 169 5.67 -4.23 -4.75
N VAL A 170 5.52 -3.87 -6.01
CA VAL A 170 4.55 -2.88 -6.46
C VAL A 170 3.41 -3.58 -7.17
N VAL A 171 2.18 -3.22 -6.81
CA VAL A 171 0.97 -3.69 -7.47
C VAL A 171 0.37 -2.56 -8.28
N ILE A 172 0.08 -2.81 -9.54
CA ILE A 172 -0.48 -1.84 -10.50
C ILE A 172 -1.85 -2.31 -10.95
N ASP A 173 -2.80 -1.39 -11.03
CA ASP A 173 -4.04 -1.61 -11.78
C ASP A 173 -3.70 -1.61 -13.28
N GLY A 174 -3.86 -2.74 -13.96
CA GLY A 174 -3.47 -2.90 -15.35
C GLY A 174 -4.33 -2.13 -16.34
N VAL A 175 -5.52 -1.69 -15.94
CA VAL A 175 -6.42 -0.89 -16.77
C VAL A 175 -6.12 0.61 -16.61
N ARG A 176 -6.14 1.10 -15.38
CA ARG A 176 -5.89 2.51 -15.07
C ARG A 176 -4.42 2.88 -15.15
N ARG A 177 -3.56 1.94 -14.83
CA ARG A 177 -2.12 2.11 -14.72
C ARG A 177 -1.77 3.35 -13.89
N PHE A 178 -1.16 4.37 -14.49
CA PHE A 178 -0.70 5.58 -13.82
C PHE A 178 -1.56 6.81 -14.15
N GLY A 179 -2.72 6.61 -14.79
CA GLY A 179 -3.59 7.71 -15.22
C GLY A 179 -2.81 8.68 -16.13
N ASN A 180 -2.85 9.97 -15.79
CA ASN A 180 -2.11 11.00 -16.53
C ASN A 180 -0.62 11.11 -16.15
N GLY A 181 -0.15 10.29 -15.21
CA GLY A 181 1.25 10.22 -14.78
C GLY A 181 1.73 11.32 -13.86
N TRP A 182 0.88 12.26 -13.46
CA TRP A 182 1.26 13.34 -12.57
C TRP A 182 1.10 12.96 -11.09
N TRP A 183 1.87 13.65 -10.24
CA TRP A 183 1.74 13.53 -8.79
C TRP A 183 0.39 14.04 -8.30
N LEU A 184 -0.03 13.62 -7.14
CA LEU A 184 -1.19 14.17 -6.45
C LEU A 184 -1.04 15.70 -6.28
N PRO A 185 -2.09 16.49 -6.41
CA PRO A 185 -3.47 16.13 -6.72
C PRO A 185 -3.84 16.15 -8.21
N ALA A 186 -2.97 16.60 -9.12
CA ALA A 186 -3.28 16.70 -10.56
C ALA A 186 -3.41 15.31 -11.21
N GLY A 187 -2.72 14.32 -10.67
CA GLY A 187 -2.78 12.93 -11.08
C GLY A 187 -2.79 11.99 -9.87
N PRO A 188 -2.85 10.68 -10.12
CA PRO A 188 -3.00 9.70 -9.05
C PRO A 188 -1.68 9.33 -8.34
N MET A 189 -0.53 9.78 -8.85
CA MET A 189 0.77 9.27 -8.43
C MET A 189 1.22 9.79 -7.07
N ARG A 190 1.59 8.88 -6.19
CA ARG A 190 2.34 9.16 -4.96
C ARG A 190 3.84 9.23 -5.23
N GLU A 191 4.33 8.42 -6.15
CA GLU A 191 5.68 8.45 -6.73
C GLU A 191 5.58 8.25 -8.24
N ARG A 192 6.53 8.77 -9.01
CA ARG A 192 6.51 8.63 -10.46
C ARG A 192 6.88 7.21 -10.92
N ALA A 193 6.50 6.89 -12.15
CA ALA A 193 6.69 5.57 -12.74
C ALA A 193 8.16 5.11 -12.77
N GLY A 194 9.12 6.02 -12.78
CA GLY A 194 10.54 5.71 -12.67
C GLY A 194 10.93 4.95 -11.40
N ARG A 195 10.10 5.01 -10.36
CA ARG A 195 10.27 4.23 -9.13
C ARG A 195 10.27 2.73 -9.37
N LEU A 196 9.59 2.25 -10.41
CA LEU A 196 9.55 0.83 -10.77
C LEU A 196 10.93 0.22 -11.08
N LYS A 197 11.89 1.03 -11.48
CA LYS A 197 13.26 0.58 -11.75
C LYS A 197 14.02 0.13 -10.50
N SER A 198 13.57 0.57 -9.33
CA SER A 198 14.23 0.30 -8.05
C SER A 198 13.50 -0.72 -7.18
N VAL A 199 12.40 -1.29 -7.64
CA VAL A 199 11.64 -2.32 -6.93
C VAL A 199 12.01 -3.72 -7.41
N ASP A 200 11.75 -4.73 -6.56
CA ASP A 200 12.13 -6.12 -6.82
C ASP A 200 11.13 -6.84 -7.73
N ALA A 201 9.85 -6.49 -7.63
CA ALA A 201 8.80 -7.09 -8.46
C ALA A 201 7.66 -6.12 -8.73
N VAL A 202 7.05 -6.25 -9.89
CA VAL A 202 5.87 -5.49 -10.31
C VAL A 202 4.77 -6.47 -10.70
N ILE A 203 3.64 -6.40 -10.01
CA ILE A 203 2.46 -7.23 -10.25
C ILE A 203 1.37 -6.36 -10.87
N VAL A 204 0.80 -6.82 -11.96
CA VAL A 204 -0.28 -6.12 -12.68
C VAL A 204 -1.59 -6.85 -12.47
N ASN A 205 -2.55 -6.17 -11.86
CA ASN A 205 -3.89 -6.68 -11.62
C ASN A 205 -4.79 -6.34 -12.82
N GLY A 206 -5.13 -7.37 -13.59
CA GLY A 206 -5.94 -7.20 -14.80
C GLY A 206 -5.19 -6.52 -15.94
N GLY A 207 -5.90 -6.18 -17.02
CA GLY A 207 -5.32 -5.53 -18.18
C GLY A 207 -4.26 -6.36 -18.89
N VAL A 208 -3.41 -5.69 -19.67
CA VAL A 208 -2.32 -6.32 -20.40
C VAL A 208 -0.98 -6.01 -19.73
N PRO A 209 -0.25 -7.02 -19.24
CA PRO A 209 1.06 -6.79 -18.62
C PRO A 209 2.08 -6.35 -19.67
N ARG A 210 3.02 -5.49 -19.24
CA ARG A 210 4.20 -5.11 -20.02
C ARG A 210 5.37 -6.05 -19.71
N SER A 211 6.44 -5.94 -20.48
CA SER A 211 7.66 -6.73 -20.27
C SER A 211 8.18 -6.57 -18.82
N GLY A 212 8.48 -7.68 -18.17
CA GLY A 212 8.97 -7.71 -16.79
C GLY A 212 7.89 -7.59 -15.71
N GLU A 213 6.63 -7.40 -16.10
CA GLU A 213 5.50 -7.35 -15.17
C GLU A 213 4.87 -8.72 -14.99
N ILE A 214 4.46 -9.04 -13.79
CA ILE A 214 3.83 -10.32 -13.43
C ILE A 214 2.32 -10.14 -13.46
N PRO A 215 1.59 -10.85 -14.35
CA PRO A 215 0.14 -10.74 -14.42
C PRO A 215 -0.54 -11.39 -13.22
N MET A 216 -1.62 -10.78 -12.75
CA MET A 216 -2.50 -11.31 -11.71
C MET A 216 -3.95 -11.11 -12.13
N HIS A 217 -4.77 -12.14 -11.88
CA HIS A 217 -6.21 -12.07 -12.05
C HIS A 217 -6.88 -12.49 -10.75
N LEU A 218 -7.84 -11.69 -10.30
CA LEU A 218 -8.71 -12.07 -9.18
C LEU A 218 -9.77 -13.05 -9.67
N LEU A 219 -9.91 -14.17 -8.99
CA LEU A 219 -10.94 -15.20 -9.25
C LEU A 219 -12.21 -14.86 -8.51
#